data_65010a2a9dc3454bacfd9473d966ec53
#
_entry.id   65010a2a9dc3454bacfd9473d966ec53
#
_cell.length_a   1.000
_cell.length_b   1.000
_cell.length_c   1.000
_cell.angle_alpha   90.00
_cell.angle_beta   90.00
_cell.angle_gamma   90.00
#
_symmetry.space_group_name_H-M   'P 1'
#
loop_
_entity.id
_entity.type
_entity.pdbx_description
1 polymer ?
#
loop_
_entity_poly.entity_id
_entity_poly.type
_entity_poly.pdbx_seq_one_letter_code
_entity_poly.pdbx_strand_id
1 'polypeptide(L)'
;MTVRPGGGGLLALLLCVAAPASADVLVATRPNDEQIARFSVPEGSEWCVKWHHSVKGFEVSDCYENRAGQMVLVWSHLPDFAAGLDHIPGRGRQVSDGQGGYFILDIDEPVPGNTYVLRPGAGPVDHRLQVGDKVVSLSAVAPRERVRITLRGKTD
;
A
#
# COMPACT_ATOMS: atom_id res chain seq x y z
N MET A 1 17.95 -29.86 -68.83
CA MET A 1 17.73 -30.32 -67.46
C MET A 1 18.32 -29.28 -66.52
N THR A 2 17.51 -28.32 -66.02
CA THR A 2 18.02 -27.16 -65.27
C THR A 2 17.48 -27.25 -63.82
N VAL A 3 18.41 -27.41 -62.90
CA VAL A 3 18.13 -27.50 -61.45
C VAL A 3 18.13 -26.07 -60.87
N ARG A 4 17.01 -25.64 -60.27
CA ARG A 4 16.90 -24.38 -59.50
C ARG A 4 17.36 -24.63 -58.05
N PRO A 5 18.18 -23.75 -57.47
CA PRO A 5 18.44 -23.81 -56.06
C PRO A 5 17.29 -23.13 -55.25
N GLY A 6 16.79 -23.84 -54.22
CA GLY A 6 15.80 -23.35 -53.28
C GLY A 6 16.42 -22.35 -52.30
N GLY A 7 15.84 -21.17 -52.23
CA GLY A 7 16.23 -20.17 -51.21
C GLY A 7 15.63 -20.50 -49.84
N GLY A 8 16.49 -20.83 -48.89
CA GLY A 8 16.15 -20.97 -47.47
C GLY A 8 16.03 -19.58 -46.83
N GLY A 9 14.81 -19.16 -46.54
CA GLY A 9 14.55 -17.95 -45.76
C GLY A 9 14.92 -18.16 -44.28
N LEU A 10 15.88 -17.41 -43.80
CA LEU A 10 16.26 -17.36 -42.39
C LEU A 10 15.20 -16.52 -41.64
N LEU A 11 14.35 -17.16 -40.85
CA LEU A 11 13.37 -16.49 -39.98
C LEU A 11 14.12 -15.98 -38.76
N ALA A 12 14.41 -14.66 -38.70
CA ALA A 12 15.02 -14.03 -37.55
C ALA A 12 13.95 -13.87 -36.46
N LEU A 13 14.06 -14.67 -35.41
CA LEU A 13 13.23 -14.55 -34.20
C LEU A 13 13.69 -13.32 -33.39
N LEU A 14 12.95 -12.21 -33.46
CA LEU A 14 13.18 -11.06 -32.58
C LEU A 14 12.75 -11.42 -31.14
N LEU A 15 13.72 -11.72 -30.27
CA LEU A 15 13.46 -11.76 -28.84
C LEU A 15 13.29 -10.31 -28.33
N CYS A 16 12.05 -9.90 -28.10
CA CYS A 16 11.76 -8.70 -27.31
C CYS A 16 12.13 -8.96 -25.85
N VAL A 17 13.31 -8.50 -25.42
CA VAL A 17 13.68 -8.44 -24.01
C VAL A 17 12.89 -7.28 -23.39
N ALA A 18 11.80 -7.58 -22.69
CA ALA A 18 11.09 -6.61 -21.90
C ALA A 18 12.02 -6.17 -20.74
N ALA A 19 12.46 -4.91 -20.76
CA ALA A 19 13.19 -4.33 -19.63
C ALA A 19 12.26 -4.38 -18.39
N PRO A 20 12.77 -4.75 -17.20
CA PRO A 20 11.96 -4.74 -15.99
C PRO A 20 11.47 -3.32 -15.77
N ALA A 21 10.16 -3.13 -15.82
CA ALA A 21 9.54 -1.86 -15.48
C ALA A 21 9.90 -1.57 -14.01
N SER A 22 10.69 -0.52 -13.75
CA SER A 22 10.96 -0.07 -12.38
C SER A 22 9.63 0.26 -11.71
N ALA A 23 9.28 -0.43 -10.64
CA ALA A 23 8.02 -0.23 -9.93
C ALA A 23 8.10 0.99 -9.00
N ASP A 24 6.96 1.63 -8.77
CA ASP A 24 6.83 2.62 -7.72
C ASP A 24 7.20 2.02 -6.37
N VAL A 25 7.59 2.86 -5.43
CA VAL A 25 8.06 2.41 -4.11
C VAL A 25 7.30 3.12 -2.99
N LEU A 26 6.90 2.36 -2.00
CA LEU A 26 6.39 2.86 -0.73
C LEU A 26 7.56 2.98 0.23
N VAL A 27 7.77 4.17 0.79
CA VAL A 27 8.89 4.46 1.70
C VAL A 27 8.34 5.02 3.02
N ALA A 28 8.81 4.48 4.14
CA ALA A 28 8.59 5.07 5.45
C ALA A 28 9.89 5.71 5.95
N THR A 29 9.84 6.98 6.39
CA THR A 29 11.01 7.73 6.85
C THR A 29 10.76 8.42 8.18
N ARG A 30 11.83 8.65 8.95
CA ARG A 30 11.87 9.56 10.10
C ARG A 30 11.92 11.03 9.66
N PRO A 31 11.80 12.00 10.59
CA PRO A 31 11.88 13.43 10.26
C PRO A 31 13.22 13.87 9.65
N ASN A 32 14.30 13.13 9.91
CA ASN A 32 15.65 13.36 9.38
C ASN A 32 15.87 12.64 8.03
N ASP A 33 14.79 12.18 7.39
CA ASP A 33 14.78 11.40 6.14
C ASP A 33 15.46 10.03 6.22
N GLU A 34 15.81 9.55 7.43
CA GLU A 34 16.27 8.18 7.63
C GLU A 34 15.17 7.18 7.24
N GLN A 35 15.50 6.29 6.32
CA GLN A 35 14.57 5.29 5.81
C GLN A 35 14.38 4.16 6.81
N ILE A 36 13.14 3.94 7.25
CA ILE A 36 12.72 2.85 8.12
C ILE A 36 12.32 1.61 7.32
N ALA A 37 11.59 1.83 6.22
CA ALA A 37 11.10 0.74 5.38
C ALA A 37 11.01 1.19 3.91
N ARG A 38 11.14 0.21 3.00
CA ARG A 38 10.99 0.39 1.57
C ARG A 38 10.37 -0.86 0.96
N PHE A 39 9.32 -0.67 0.16
CA PHE A 39 8.63 -1.74 -0.55
C PHE A 39 8.43 -1.36 -2.01
N SER A 40 8.60 -2.32 -2.91
CA SER A 40 8.15 -2.19 -4.30
C SER A 40 6.63 -2.36 -4.32
N VAL A 41 5.92 -1.39 -4.88
CA VAL A 41 4.46 -1.36 -4.96
C VAL A 41 4.05 -0.94 -6.37
N PRO A 42 4.17 -1.84 -7.36
CA PRO A 42 3.71 -1.56 -8.72
C PRO A 42 2.24 -1.14 -8.73
N GLU A 43 1.79 -0.56 -9.84
CA GLU A 43 0.39 -0.21 -10.04
C GLU A 43 -0.55 -1.38 -9.68
N GLY A 44 -1.64 -1.09 -8.97
CA GLY A 44 -2.59 -2.07 -8.43
C GLY A 44 -2.13 -2.76 -7.14
N SER A 45 -0.92 -2.46 -6.62
CA SER A 45 -0.50 -2.98 -5.33
C SER A 45 -1.25 -2.33 -4.19
N GLU A 46 -1.68 -3.15 -3.24
CA GLU A 46 -2.32 -2.71 -1.99
C GLU A 46 -1.35 -2.83 -0.82
N TRP A 47 -1.48 -1.92 0.15
CA TRP A 47 -0.83 -1.99 1.45
C TRP A 47 -1.74 -1.45 2.54
N CYS A 48 -1.50 -1.90 3.78
CA CYS A 48 -2.30 -1.45 4.92
C CYS A 48 -1.41 -0.89 6.04
N VAL A 49 -1.91 0.14 6.70
CA VAL A 49 -1.50 0.50 8.05
C VAL A 49 -2.48 -0.14 9.02
N LYS A 50 -1.95 -0.94 9.95
CA LYS A 50 -2.73 -1.65 10.96
C LYS A 50 -2.26 -1.25 12.34
N TRP A 51 -3.19 -1.13 13.28
CA TRP A 51 -2.86 -0.85 14.68
C TRP A 51 -3.93 -1.37 15.62
N HIS A 52 -3.59 -1.53 16.89
CA HIS A 52 -4.58 -1.84 17.91
C HIS A 52 -5.14 -0.54 18.51
N HIS A 53 -6.45 -0.45 18.64
CA HIS A 53 -7.11 0.66 19.30
C HIS A 53 -6.62 0.76 20.75
N SER A 54 -6.14 1.94 21.17
CA SER A 54 -5.40 2.13 22.43
C SER A 54 -6.19 1.78 23.71
N VAL A 55 -7.52 1.78 23.66
CA VAL A 55 -8.39 1.47 24.79
C VAL A 55 -9.05 0.10 24.66
N LYS A 56 -9.52 -0.24 23.47
CA LYS A 56 -10.29 -1.46 23.22
C LYS A 56 -9.45 -2.66 22.81
N GLY A 57 -8.23 -2.44 22.31
CA GLY A 57 -7.28 -3.50 21.95
C GLY A 57 -7.56 -4.24 20.66
N PHE A 58 -8.66 -3.96 19.94
CA PHE A 58 -8.91 -4.59 18.64
C PHE A 58 -8.07 -3.96 17.52
N GLU A 59 -7.81 -4.72 16.46
CA GLU A 59 -7.07 -4.25 15.29
C GLU A 59 -7.96 -3.39 14.38
N VAL A 60 -7.45 -2.22 14.03
CA VAL A 60 -7.98 -1.33 12.99
C VAL A 60 -7.07 -1.38 11.78
N SER A 61 -7.62 -1.26 10.58
CA SER A 61 -6.86 -1.24 9.33
C SER A 61 -7.32 -0.12 8.43
N ASP A 62 -6.37 0.65 7.89
CA ASP A 62 -6.55 1.55 6.74
C ASP A 62 -5.71 1.03 5.60
N CYS A 63 -6.35 0.77 4.45
CA CYS A 63 -5.70 0.14 3.31
C CYS A 63 -5.73 1.04 2.08
N TYR A 64 -4.59 1.12 1.44
CA TYR A 64 -4.29 2.01 0.32
C TYR A 64 -3.91 1.19 -0.90
N GLU A 65 -4.09 1.77 -2.06
CA GLU A 65 -3.71 1.20 -3.35
C GLU A 65 -2.86 2.19 -4.15
N ASN A 66 -1.91 1.69 -4.92
CA ASN A 66 -1.23 2.45 -5.95
C ASN A 66 -2.08 2.45 -7.23
N ARG A 67 -2.74 3.56 -7.52
CA ARG A 67 -3.49 3.77 -8.77
C ARG A 67 -2.73 4.69 -9.70
N ALA A 68 -2.02 4.11 -10.65
CA ALA A 68 -1.23 4.86 -11.65
C ALA A 68 -0.28 5.89 -11.01
N GLY A 69 0.43 5.53 -9.94
CA GLY A 69 1.33 6.43 -9.21
C GLY A 69 0.64 7.34 -8.18
N GLN A 70 -0.67 7.22 -8.00
CA GLN A 70 -1.42 7.92 -6.96
C GLN A 70 -1.72 6.98 -5.78
N MET A 71 -1.38 7.40 -4.56
CA MET A 71 -1.81 6.75 -3.32
C MET A 71 -3.28 7.05 -3.08
N VAL A 72 -4.11 6.01 -2.99
CA VAL A 72 -5.55 6.14 -2.75
C VAL A 72 -5.94 5.29 -1.56
N LEU A 73 -6.62 5.86 -0.55
CA LEU A 73 -7.27 5.10 0.52
C LEU A 73 -8.49 4.40 -0.06
N VAL A 74 -8.50 3.08 -0.03
CA VAL A 74 -9.52 2.27 -0.71
C VAL A 74 -10.52 1.64 0.23
N TRP A 75 -10.10 1.20 1.42
CA TRP A 75 -10.99 0.66 2.44
C TRP A 75 -10.40 0.76 3.85
N SER A 76 -11.28 0.71 4.84
CA SER A 76 -10.92 0.64 6.26
C SER A 76 -11.71 -0.48 6.94
N HIS A 77 -11.14 -1.11 7.98
CA HIS A 77 -11.82 -2.04 8.86
C HIS A 77 -11.82 -1.53 10.29
N LEU A 78 -13.00 -1.45 10.88
CA LEU A 78 -13.24 -0.96 12.23
C LEU A 78 -14.09 -2.00 13.01
N PRO A 79 -13.47 -2.81 13.89
CA PRO A 79 -14.14 -3.93 14.56
C PRO A 79 -15.16 -3.55 15.63
N ASP A 80 -15.33 -2.27 15.96
CA ASP A 80 -16.29 -1.81 17.00
C ASP A 80 -16.86 -0.43 16.67
N PHE A 81 -18.18 -0.33 16.57
CA PHE A 81 -18.89 0.94 16.40
C PHE A 81 -18.72 1.89 17.60
N ALA A 82 -18.49 1.36 18.80
CA ALA A 82 -18.35 2.16 20.03
C ALA A 82 -16.99 2.88 20.15
N ALA A 83 -16.07 2.69 19.21
CA ALA A 83 -14.71 3.24 19.28
C ALA A 83 -14.61 4.73 18.86
N GLY A 84 -15.71 5.36 18.50
CA GLY A 84 -15.72 6.77 18.04
C GLY A 84 -15.08 6.97 16.66
N LEU A 85 -14.92 5.88 15.91
CA LEU A 85 -14.41 5.88 14.54
C LEU A 85 -15.59 5.74 13.56
N ASP A 86 -16.52 6.67 13.64
CA ASP A 86 -17.78 6.61 12.90
C ASP A 86 -17.58 6.73 11.39
N HIS A 87 -18.45 6.05 10.65
CA HIS A 87 -18.56 6.23 9.20
C HIS A 87 -19.08 7.64 8.89
N ILE A 88 -18.36 8.36 8.05
CA ILE A 88 -18.79 9.67 7.53
C ILE A 88 -19.76 9.42 6.36
N PRO A 89 -21.02 9.89 6.43
CA PRO A 89 -21.95 9.76 5.33
C PRO A 89 -21.39 10.31 4.01
N GLY A 90 -21.47 9.50 2.95
CA GLY A 90 -20.91 9.85 1.65
C GLY A 90 -19.43 9.46 1.44
N ARG A 91 -18.76 8.94 2.47
CA ARG A 91 -17.41 8.41 2.38
C ARG A 91 -17.43 6.88 2.32
N GLY A 92 -17.41 6.33 1.13
CA GLY A 92 -17.46 4.88 0.91
C GLY A 92 -18.79 4.23 1.29
N ARG A 93 -18.79 2.93 1.36
CA ARG A 93 -19.95 2.07 1.64
C ARG A 93 -19.68 1.19 2.87
N GLN A 94 -20.47 1.39 3.92
CA GLN A 94 -20.35 0.59 5.14
C GLN A 94 -20.95 -0.81 4.96
N VAL A 95 -20.21 -1.83 5.35
CA VAL A 95 -20.61 -3.24 5.28
C VAL A 95 -20.24 -3.93 6.59
N SER A 96 -21.16 -4.66 7.22
CA SER A 96 -20.87 -5.44 8.43
C SER A 96 -19.78 -6.49 8.16
N ASP A 97 -18.87 -6.69 9.11
CA ASP A 97 -17.88 -7.78 9.10
C ASP A 97 -18.46 -9.11 9.64
N GLY A 98 -19.70 -9.10 10.12
CA GLY A 98 -20.38 -10.25 10.71
C GLY A 98 -19.93 -10.60 12.14
N GLN A 99 -19.04 -9.80 12.75
CA GLN A 99 -18.49 -10.03 14.09
C GLN A 99 -18.71 -8.85 15.05
N GLY A 100 -19.56 -7.89 14.66
CA GLY A 100 -19.87 -6.71 15.45
C GLY A 100 -19.15 -5.44 15.00
N GLY A 101 -18.25 -5.55 14.03
CA GLY A 101 -17.57 -4.44 13.38
C GLY A 101 -18.06 -4.23 11.94
N TYR A 102 -17.30 -3.44 11.19
CA TYR A 102 -17.65 -3.09 9.82
C TYR A 102 -16.43 -2.71 8.98
N PHE A 103 -16.57 -2.92 7.69
CA PHE A 103 -15.72 -2.34 6.66
C PHE A 103 -16.34 -1.05 6.13
N ILE A 104 -15.50 -0.10 5.76
CA ILE A 104 -15.86 0.99 4.87
C ILE A 104 -15.14 0.67 3.55
N LEU A 105 -15.88 0.23 2.55
CA LEU A 105 -15.40 -0.12 1.22
C LEU A 105 -15.60 1.04 0.25
N ASP A 106 -14.91 1.02 -0.88
CA ASP A 106 -15.09 2.00 -1.95
C ASP A 106 -14.88 3.45 -1.46
N ILE A 107 -13.90 3.68 -0.59
CA ILE A 107 -13.58 5.02 -0.04
C ILE A 107 -13.10 5.94 -1.15
N ASP A 108 -12.19 5.43 -2.02
CA ASP A 108 -11.70 6.11 -3.23
C ASP A 108 -11.15 7.53 -2.97
N GLU A 109 -10.42 7.71 -1.86
CA GLU A 109 -9.90 8.99 -1.39
C GLU A 109 -8.42 9.14 -1.74
N PRO A 110 -8.04 10.00 -2.72
CA PRO A 110 -6.65 10.25 -3.05
C PRO A 110 -5.92 10.94 -1.89
N VAL A 111 -4.72 10.45 -1.56
CA VAL A 111 -3.86 11.07 -0.54
C VAL A 111 -3.10 12.24 -1.18
N PRO A 112 -3.27 13.48 -0.70
CA PRO A 112 -2.60 14.65 -1.25
C PRO A 112 -1.07 14.49 -1.23
N GLY A 113 -0.43 14.73 -2.38
CA GLY A 113 1.03 14.63 -2.52
C GLY A 113 1.59 13.23 -2.25
N ASN A 114 0.76 12.19 -2.36
CA ASN A 114 1.17 10.79 -2.12
C ASN A 114 1.87 10.57 -0.76
N THR A 115 1.54 11.38 0.23
CA THR A 115 2.25 11.35 1.52
C THR A 115 1.30 11.60 2.68
N TYR A 116 1.43 10.80 3.73
CA TYR A 116 0.81 11.09 5.03
C TYR A 116 1.81 10.89 6.17
N VAL A 117 1.50 11.49 7.31
CA VAL A 117 2.34 11.41 8.52
C VAL A 117 1.53 10.80 9.64
N LEU A 118 2.11 9.82 10.31
CA LEU A 118 1.54 9.26 11.54
C LEU A 118 2.56 9.31 12.68
N ARG A 119 2.07 9.15 13.91
CA ARG A 119 2.90 8.90 15.11
C ARG A 119 2.59 7.50 15.61
N PRO A 120 3.45 6.50 15.35
CA PRO A 120 3.24 5.16 15.86
C PRO A 120 3.12 5.18 17.38
N GLY A 121 2.04 4.58 17.91
CA GLY A 121 1.93 4.36 19.34
C GLY A 121 3.00 3.40 19.81
N ALA A 122 3.35 3.44 21.10
CA ALA A 122 4.26 2.46 21.68
C ALA A 122 3.50 1.23 22.21
N GLY A 123 4.20 0.12 22.35
CA GLY A 123 3.71 -1.10 23.00
C GLY A 123 2.41 -1.65 22.37
N PRO A 124 1.31 -1.67 23.15
CA PRO A 124 0.10 -2.39 22.74
C PRO A 124 -0.57 -1.85 21.47
N VAL A 125 -0.30 -0.60 21.08
CA VAL A 125 -0.92 -0.01 19.86
C VAL A 125 -0.34 -0.62 18.59
N ASP A 126 0.94 -0.91 18.58
CA ASP A 126 1.66 -1.64 17.52
C ASP A 126 1.24 -1.26 16.08
N HIS A 127 1.49 -0.01 15.69
CA HIS A 127 1.30 0.40 14.29
C HIS A 127 2.25 -0.39 13.38
N ARG A 128 1.67 -1.06 12.39
CA ARG A 128 2.40 -1.89 11.42
C ARG A 128 2.09 -1.43 10.00
N LEU A 129 3.11 -1.38 9.17
CA LEU A 129 2.98 -1.21 7.72
C LEU A 129 3.10 -2.60 7.07
N GLN A 130 2.07 -3.04 6.37
CA GLN A 130 2.01 -4.34 5.71
C GLN A 130 1.86 -4.18 4.21
N VAL A 131 2.71 -4.85 3.43
CA VAL A 131 2.67 -4.94 1.97
C VAL A 131 2.77 -6.42 1.56
N GLY A 132 1.67 -7.02 1.13
CA GLY A 132 1.59 -8.47 0.96
C GLY A 132 1.97 -9.20 2.26
N ASP A 133 2.91 -10.15 2.17
CA ASP A 133 3.39 -10.91 3.34
C ASP A 133 4.45 -10.18 4.18
N LYS A 134 4.91 -9.00 3.74
CA LYS A 134 5.94 -8.23 4.44
C LYS A 134 5.31 -7.27 5.44
N VAL A 135 5.77 -7.32 6.68
CA VAL A 135 5.30 -6.47 7.79
C VAL A 135 6.46 -5.78 8.47
N VAL A 136 6.32 -4.49 8.71
CA VAL A 136 7.25 -3.70 9.54
C VAL A 136 6.48 -3.05 10.68
N SER A 137 6.86 -3.33 11.93
CA SER A 137 6.31 -2.64 13.09
C SER A 137 6.94 -1.25 13.20
N LEU A 138 6.18 -0.23 12.83
CA LEU A 138 6.58 1.17 13.00
C LEU A 138 6.67 1.54 14.49
N SER A 139 5.84 0.91 15.32
CA SER A 139 5.88 1.09 16.78
C SER A 139 7.16 0.55 17.42
N ALA A 140 7.76 -0.50 16.86
CA ALA A 140 9.02 -1.05 17.35
C ALA A 140 10.23 -0.20 16.94
N VAL A 141 10.22 0.34 15.70
CA VAL A 141 11.39 1.02 15.12
C VAL A 141 11.38 2.54 15.32
N ALA A 142 10.20 3.16 15.47
CA ALA A 142 10.04 4.61 15.63
C ALA A 142 8.86 4.96 16.56
N PRO A 143 8.85 4.45 17.83
CA PRO A 143 7.74 4.68 18.76
C PRO A 143 7.61 6.16 19.09
N ARG A 144 6.40 6.72 18.92
CA ARG A 144 6.04 8.13 19.20
C ARG A 144 6.78 9.17 18.35
N GLU A 145 7.61 8.75 17.40
CA GLU A 145 8.22 9.65 16.43
C GLU A 145 7.22 10.01 15.31
N ARG A 146 7.52 11.06 14.56
CA ARG A 146 6.77 11.33 13.32
C ARG A 146 7.34 10.45 12.21
N VAL A 147 6.52 9.57 11.67
CA VAL A 147 6.86 8.74 10.51
C VAL A 147 6.11 9.27 9.30
N ARG A 148 6.83 9.55 8.23
CA ARG A 148 6.26 9.92 6.94
C ARG A 148 6.20 8.66 6.07
N ILE A 149 5.04 8.37 5.50
CA ILE A 149 4.83 7.29 4.54
C ILE A 149 4.52 7.93 3.20
N THR A 150 5.32 7.62 2.19
CA THR A 150 5.26 8.26 0.88
C THR A 150 5.27 7.20 -0.22
N LEU A 151 4.35 7.32 -1.17
CA LEU A 151 4.45 6.63 -2.46
C LEU A 151 5.29 7.50 -3.39
N ARG A 152 6.41 6.96 -3.87
CA ARG A 152 7.31 7.63 -4.82
C ARG A 152 7.23 6.95 -6.17
N GLY A 153 7.09 7.76 -7.20
CA GLY A 153 7.18 7.32 -8.58
C GLY A 153 8.60 6.91 -8.97
N LYS A 154 8.69 6.35 -10.14
CA LYS A 154 9.88 5.78 -10.78
C LYS A 154 11.07 6.73 -10.93
N THR A 155 10.83 8.03 -10.84
CA THR A 155 11.78 9.12 -11.24
C THR A 155 12.15 10.07 -10.11
N ASP A 156 11.70 9.82 -8.90
CA ASP A 156 11.97 10.67 -7.74
C ASP A 156 13.14 10.19 -6.87
#